data_317290ebd97f387fb0b72cd8fe980ef1
#
_entry.id   317290ebd97f387fb0b72cd8fe980ef1
#
_cell.length_a   1.000
_cell.length_b   1.000
_cell.length_c   1.000
_cell.angle_alpha   90.00
_cell.angle_beta   90.00
_cell.angle_gamma   90.00
#
_symmetry.space_group_name_H-M   'P 1'
#
loop_
_entity.id
_entity.type
_entity.pdbx_description
1 polymer ?
#
loop_
_entity_poly.entity_id
_entity_poly.type
_entity_poly.pdbx_seq_one_letter_code
_entity_poly.pdbx_strand_id
1 'polypeptide(L)'
;MPNLSRILYVEDEPDIQAVARLALEHIGGFTVEVCSSGHEALERATAFAPDLILLDVMMPGMDGPSTLSRLRELPALSAIPVIFMTAKVQPQEVASYRAMGALDVIAKPFDPMTLSDDIRAVWVKFRG
;
A
#
# COMPACT_ATOMS: atom_id res chain seq x y z
N MET A 1 -13.09 15.22 8.70
CA MET A 1 -12.07 14.59 7.91
C MET A 1 -11.99 13.11 8.22
N PRO A 2 -12.07 12.21 7.24
CA PRO A 2 -11.97 10.77 7.55
C PRO A 2 -10.58 10.43 8.08
N ASN A 3 -10.57 9.64 9.15
CA ASN A 3 -9.33 9.12 9.70
C ASN A 3 -8.87 7.93 8.88
N LEU A 4 -7.57 7.74 8.83
CA LEU A 4 -6.99 6.53 8.22
C LEU A 4 -7.27 5.36 9.16
N SER A 5 -8.01 4.38 8.69
CA SER A 5 -8.42 3.24 9.50
C SER A 5 -8.21 1.91 8.80
N ARG A 6 -8.56 1.82 7.52
CA ARG A 6 -8.58 0.56 6.80
C ARG A 6 -7.49 0.54 5.73
N ILE A 7 -6.57 -0.42 5.85
CA ILE A 7 -5.45 -0.57 4.91
C ILE A 7 -5.53 -1.92 4.23
N LEU A 8 -5.55 -1.91 2.91
CA LEU A 8 -5.35 -3.12 2.11
C LEU A 8 -3.85 -3.24 1.85
N TYR A 9 -3.25 -4.35 2.26
CA TYR A 9 -1.82 -4.57 2.13
C TYR A 9 -1.56 -5.73 1.17
N VAL A 10 -0.83 -5.47 0.11
CA VAL A 10 -0.57 -6.45 -0.95
C VAL A 10 0.92 -6.81 -0.95
N GLU A 11 1.22 -8.05 -0.64
CA GLU A 11 2.58 -8.57 -0.49
C GLU A 11 2.57 -10.08 -0.71
N ASP A 12 3.47 -10.60 -1.52
CA ASP A 12 3.49 -12.03 -1.84
C ASP A 12 4.30 -12.89 -0.85
N GLU A 13 5.17 -12.28 -0.05
CA GLU A 13 6.03 -13.02 0.89
C GLU A 13 5.38 -13.16 2.27
N PRO A 14 5.06 -14.40 2.72
CA PRO A 14 4.37 -14.60 4.00
C PRO A 14 5.10 -14.05 5.21
N ASP A 15 6.43 -14.14 5.23
CA ASP A 15 7.22 -13.64 6.36
C ASP A 15 7.11 -12.12 6.49
N ILE A 16 7.14 -11.42 5.37
CA ILE A 16 7.01 -9.98 5.35
C ILE A 16 5.57 -9.59 5.71
N GLN A 17 4.58 -10.33 5.20
CA GLN A 17 3.19 -10.12 5.55
C GLN A 17 2.97 -10.16 7.06
N ALA A 18 3.54 -11.17 7.73
CA ALA A 18 3.36 -11.34 9.16
C ALA A 18 3.91 -10.16 9.96
N VAL A 19 5.10 -9.70 9.61
CA VAL A 19 5.75 -8.58 10.30
C VAL A 19 4.99 -7.28 10.05
N ALA A 20 4.64 -7.01 8.81
CA ALA A 20 3.92 -5.78 8.46
C ALA A 20 2.53 -5.75 9.07
N ARG A 21 1.82 -6.87 9.05
CA ARG A 21 0.49 -6.96 9.64
C ARG A 21 0.52 -6.67 11.13
N LEU A 22 1.50 -7.26 11.83
CA LEU A 22 1.68 -7.03 13.26
C LEU A 22 1.93 -5.53 13.53
N ALA A 23 2.82 -4.92 12.75
CA ALA A 23 3.13 -3.50 12.90
C ALA A 23 1.92 -2.62 12.64
N LEU A 24 1.13 -2.93 11.61
CA LEU A 24 -0.02 -2.13 11.24
C LEU A 24 -1.18 -2.31 12.22
N GLU A 25 -1.45 -3.54 12.64
CA GLU A 25 -2.58 -3.82 13.53
C GLU A 25 -2.29 -3.49 14.98
N HIS A 26 -1.18 -3.98 15.52
CA HIS A 26 -0.89 -3.84 16.96
C HIS A 26 -0.26 -2.50 17.31
N ILE A 27 0.71 -2.05 16.52
CA ILE A 27 1.36 -0.76 16.80
C ILE A 27 0.52 0.38 16.24
N GLY A 28 0.03 0.23 15.02
CA GLY A 28 -0.73 1.28 14.34
C GLY A 28 -2.21 1.35 14.66
N GLY A 29 -2.79 0.25 15.10
CA GLY A 29 -4.22 0.18 15.38
C GLY A 29 -5.11 0.16 14.14
N PHE A 30 -4.56 -0.17 12.96
CA PHE A 30 -5.32 -0.21 11.71
C PHE A 30 -6.09 -1.52 11.57
N THR A 31 -7.17 -1.47 10.80
CA THR A 31 -7.85 -2.67 10.30
C THR A 31 -7.19 -3.03 8.97
N VAL A 32 -6.64 -4.23 8.88
CA VAL A 32 -5.81 -4.62 7.74
C VAL A 32 -6.37 -5.86 7.08
N GLU A 33 -6.47 -5.83 5.75
CA GLU A 33 -6.65 -7.02 4.95
C GLU A 33 -5.39 -7.25 4.13
N VAL A 34 -4.85 -8.48 4.19
CA VAL A 34 -3.64 -8.85 3.47
C VAL A 34 -4.01 -9.65 2.24
N CYS A 35 -3.48 -9.24 1.09
CA CYS A 35 -3.59 -9.96 -0.17
C CYS A 35 -2.21 -10.43 -0.60
N SER A 36 -2.13 -11.65 -1.15
CA SER A 36 -0.86 -12.25 -1.52
C SER A 36 -0.47 -12.01 -2.99
N SER A 37 -1.32 -11.35 -3.75
CA SER A 37 -1.06 -11.07 -5.17
C SER A 37 -1.88 -9.88 -5.64
N GLY A 38 -1.51 -9.34 -6.80
CA GLY A 38 -2.29 -8.28 -7.44
C GLY A 38 -3.68 -8.77 -7.81
N HIS A 39 -3.81 -10.00 -8.29
CA HIS A 39 -5.11 -10.58 -8.63
C HIS A 39 -6.03 -10.67 -7.42
N GLU A 40 -5.51 -11.11 -6.29
CA GLU A 40 -6.27 -11.18 -5.05
C GLU A 40 -6.72 -9.80 -4.59
N ALA A 41 -5.84 -8.82 -4.74
CA ALA A 41 -6.18 -7.43 -4.41
C ALA A 41 -7.35 -6.93 -5.25
N LEU A 42 -7.35 -7.21 -6.56
CA LEU A 42 -8.43 -6.82 -7.44
C LEU A 42 -9.76 -7.46 -7.06
N GLU A 43 -9.72 -8.69 -6.57
CA GLU A 43 -10.93 -9.41 -6.14
C GLU A 43 -11.51 -8.87 -4.82
N ARG A 44 -10.65 -8.44 -3.90
CA ARG A 44 -11.06 -8.13 -2.52
C ARG A 44 -11.17 -6.65 -2.21
N ALA A 45 -10.51 -5.78 -2.97
CA ALA A 45 -10.35 -4.40 -2.59
C ALA A 45 -11.68 -3.65 -2.48
N THR A 46 -12.59 -3.83 -3.43
CA THR A 46 -13.87 -3.12 -3.41
C THR A 46 -14.71 -3.48 -2.18
N ALA A 47 -14.79 -4.77 -1.86
CA ALA A 47 -15.58 -5.23 -0.72
C ALA A 47 -14.96 -4.81 0.61
N PHE A 48 -13.63 -4.78 0.69
CA PHE A 48 -12.93 -4.34 1.88
C PHE A 48 -13.08 -2.83 2.12
N ALA A 49 -13.22 -2.06 1.06
CA ALA A 49 -13.36 -0.60 1.10
C ALA A 49 -12.19 0.05 1.87
N PRO A 50 -10.96 -0.04 1.35
CA PRO A 50 -9.80 0.53 2.04
C PRO A 50 -9.79 2.05 1.98
N ASP A 51 -9.18 2.67 3.00
CA ASP A 51 -8.86 4.09 2.97
C ASP A 51 -7.55 4.33 2.23
N LEU A 52 -6.66 3.33 2.27
CA LEU A 52 -5.34 3.39 1.65
C LEU A 52 -4.91 1.98 1.27
N ILE A 53 -4.16 1.89 0.18
CA ILE A 53 -3.59 0.62 -0.30
C ILE A 53 -2.08 0.69 -0.19
N LEU A 54 -1.48 -0.28 0.49
CA LEU A 54 -0.04 -0.44 0.61
C LEU A 54 0.35 -1.59 -0.31
N LEU A 55 1.16 -1.32 -1.33
CA LEU A 55 1.31 -2.21 -2.48
C LEU A 55 2.78 -2.45 -2.80
N ASP A 56 3.21 -3.71 -2.68
CA ASP A 56 4.56 -4.11 -3.05
C ASP A 56 4.76 -3.96 -4.56
N VAL A 57 5.90 -3.44 -4.97
CA VAL A 57 6.22 -3.25 -6.38
C VAL A 57 6.62 -4.56 -7.06
N MET A 58 7.47 -5.35 -6.39
CA MET A 58 8.07 -6.55 -6.99
C MET A 58 7.30 -7.80 -6.56
N MET A 59 6.35 -8.21 -7.39
CA MET A 59 5.58 -9.44 -7.15
C MET A 59 5.55 -10.27 -8.41
N PRO A 60 5.55 -11.62 -8.29
CA PRO A 60 5.42 -12.48 -9.48
C PRO A 60 4.03 -12.34 -10.10
N GLY A 61 3.94 -12.57 -11.39
CA GLY A 61 2.68 -12.42 -12.12
C GLY A 61 2.37 -10.97 -12.37
N MET A 62 1.46 -10.40 -11.59
CA MET A 62 1.09 -8.99 -11.72
C MET A 62 1.89 -8.16 -10.70
N ASP A 63 2.77 -7.30 -11.18
CA ASP A 63 3.56 -6.43 -10.30
C ASP A 63 2.74 -5.26 -9.73
N GLY A 64 3.39 -4.45 -8.86
CA GLY A 64 2.73 -3.31 -8.24
C GLY A 64 2.19 -2.29 -9.24
N PRO A 65 3.00 -1.80 -10.18
CA PRO A 65 2.50 -0.84 -11.18
C PRO A 65 1.33 -1.36 -12.00
N SER A 66 1.37 -2.62 -12.42
CA SER A 66 0.27 -3.24 -13.16
C SER A 66 -0.98 -3.35 -12.29
N THR A 67 -0.81 -3.72 -11.03
CA THR A 67 -1.91 -3.81 -10.08
C THR A 67 -2.55 -2.43 -9.87
N LEU A 68 -1.73 -1.40 -9.68
CA LEU A 68 -2.23 -0.03 -9.53
C LEU A 68 -3.07 0.39 -10.74
N SER A 69 -2.57 0.13 -11.94
CA SER A 69 -3.30 0.48 -13.17
C SER A 69 -4.67 -0.19 -13.21
N ARG A 70 -4.73 -1.47 -12.84
CA ARG A 70 -6.00 -2.22 -12.83
C ARG A 70 -6.94 -1.74 -11.71
N LEU A 71 -6.41 -1.41 -10.54
CA LEU A 71 -7.22 -0.86 -9.45
C LEU A 71 -7.88 0.46 -9.86
N ARG A 72 -7.18 1.30 -10.61
CA ARG A 72 -7.71 2.59 -11.06
C ARG A 72 -8.87 2.45 -12.04
N GLU A 73 -9.02 1.29 -12.68
CA GLU A 73 -10.15 1.00 -13.57
C GLU A 73 -11.43 0.67 -12.78
N LEU A 74 -11.31 0.33 -11.49
CA LEU A 74 -12.46 0.03 -10.65
C LEU A 74 -12.99 1.32 -10.03
N PRO A 75 -14.26 1.69 -10.31
CA PRO A 75 -14.78 2.99 -9.87
C PRO A 75 -14.64 3.26 -8.37
N ALA A 76 -14.86 2.24 -7.55
CA ALA A 76 -14.77 2.38 -6.09
C ALA A 76 -13.35 2.65 -5.60
N LEU A 77 -12.33 2.36 -6.43
CA LEU A 77 -10.92 2.44 -6.04
C LEU A 77 -10.15 3.49 -6.82
N SER A 78 -10.79 4.19 -7.74
CA SER A 78 -10.11 5.12 -8.65
C SER A 78 -9.44 6.29 -7.94
N ALA A 79 -9.91 6.66 -6.75
CA ALA A 79 -9.36 7.77 -5.98
C ALA A 79 -8.68 7.34 -4.67
N ILE A 80 -8.60 6.03 -4.40
CA ILE A 80 -8.00 5.55 -3.16
C ILE A 80 -6.47 5.70 -3.26
N PRO A 81 -5.81 6.36 -2.29
CA PRO A 81 -4.37 6.54 -2.35
C PRO A 81 -3.62 5.23 -2.22
N VAL A 82 -2.54 5.10 -3.00
CA VAL A 82 -1.68 3.92 -3.01
C VAL A 82 -0.27 4.34 -2.65
N ILE A 83 0.34 3.65 -1.69
CA ILE A 83 1.75 3.79 -1.36
C ILE A 83 2.45 2.53 -1.85
N PHE A 84 3.50 2.71 -2.67
CA PHE A 84 4.33 1.57 -3.08
C PHE A 84 5.36 1.24 -2.01
N MET A 85 5.69 -0.05 -1.89
CA MET A 85 6.81 -0.52 -1.08
C MET A 85 7.85 -1.17 -1.99
N THR A 86 9.10 -0.73 -1.90
CA THR A 86 10.16 -1.23 -2.77
C THR A 86 11.53 -0.94 -2.16
N ALA A 87 12.53 -1.76 -2.54
CA ALA A 87 13.93 -1.48 -2.21
C ALA A 87 14.52 -0.37 -3.09
N LYS A 88 13.83 0.00 -4.18
CA LYS A 88 14.33 0.97 -5.16
C LYS A 88 13.75 2.35 -4.86
N VAL A 89 14.48 3.13 -4.06
CA VAL A 89 14.00 4.42 -3.56
C VAL A 89 14.91 5.60 -3.92
N GLN A 90 15.68 5.47 -5.01
CA GLN A 90 16.43 6.62 -5.49
C GLN A 90 15.48 7.70 -6.03
N PRO A 91 15.88 8.98 -6.04
CA PRO A 91 14.96 10.05 -6.42
C PRO A 91 14.26 9.88 -7.76
N GLN A 92 14.96 9.38 -8.78
CA GLN A 92 14.36 9.15 -10.08
C GLN A 92 13.37 8.00 -10.07
N GLU A 93 13.59 7.01 -9.22
CA GLU A 93 12.67 5.89 -9.07
C GLU A 93 11.39 6.33 -8.36
N VAL A 94 11.53 7.09 -7.27
CA VAL A 94 10.39 7.65 -6.56
C VAL A 94 9.55 8.55 -7.47
N ALA A 95 10.22 9.41 -8.25
CA ALA A 95 9.53 10.28 -9.20
C ALA A 95 8.75 9.47 -10.23
N SER A 96 9.33 8.36 -10.71
CA SER A 96 8.67 7.46 -11.66
C SER A 96 7.40 6.86 -11.07
N TYR A 97 7.47 6.36 -9.83
CA TYR A 97 6.31 5.77 -9.16
C TYR A 97 5.21 6.80 -8.93
N ARG A 98 5.57 8.01 -8.53
CA ARG A 98 4.59 9.09 -8.38
C ARG A 98 3.94 9.45 -9.70
N ALA A 99 4.70 9.45 -10.79
CA ALA A 99 4.17 9.69 -12.13
C ALA A 99 3.16 8.63 -12.55
N MET A 100 3.29 7.41 -12.04
CA MET A 100 2.33 6.33 -12.28
C MET A 100 1.04 6.49 -11.47
N GLY A 101 1.02 7.40 -10.50
CA GLY A 101 -0.15 7.64 -9.67
C GLY A 101 -0.02 7.19 -8.23
N ALA A 102 1.15 6.71 -7.80
CA ALA A 102 1.37 6.39 -6.40
C ALA A 102 1.49 7.68 -5.59
N LEU A 103 0.90 7.67 -4.41
CA LEU A 103 0.97 8.83 -3.52
C LEU A 103 2.38 9.03 -2.97
N ASP A 104 3.02 7.94 -2.58
CA ASP A 104 4.40 7.98 -2.07
C ASP A 104 4.99 6.56 -2.12
N VAL A 105 6.22 6.43 -1.61
CA VAL A 105 6.98 5.19 -1.60
C VAL A 105 7.57 4.99 -0.20
N ILE A 106 7.48 3.75 0.30
CA ILE A 106 8.12 3.35 1.55
C ILE A 106 9.20 2.32 1.21
N ALA A 107 10.41 2.53 1.75
CA ALA A 107 11.55 1.67 1.47
C ALA A 107 11.42 0.30 2.14
N LYS A 108 11.87 -0.74 1.44
CA LYS A 108 12.03 -2.10 1.99
C LYS A 108 13.53 -2.40 2.10
N PRO A 109 13.99 -2.97 3.20
CA PRO A 109 13.21 -3.37 4.37
C PRO A 109 12.72 -2.17 5.17
N PHE A 110 11.50 -2.26 5.69
CA PHE A 110 10.94 -1.21 6.53
C PHE A 110 11.23 -1.52 8.01
N ASP A 111 11.14 -0.48 8.85
CA ASP A 111 11.22 -0.63 10.29
C ASP A 111 9.80 -0.88 10.82
N PRO A 112 9.52 -2.06 11.41
CA PRO A 112 8.19 -2.35 11.94
C PRO A 112 7.72 -1.35 12.99
N MET A 113 8.64 -0.73 13.73
CA MET A 113 8.28 0.20 14.78
C MET A 113 7.86 1.56 14.27
N THR A 114 8.27 1.93 13.04
CA THR A 114 7.97 3.24 12.48
C THR A 114 7.02 3.18 11.28
N LEU A 115 6.73 1.99 10.76
CA LEU A 115 5.93 1.82 9.55
C LEU A 115 4.60 2.57 9.63
N SER A 116 3.87 2.40 10.72
CA SER A 116 2.56 3.05 10.89
C SER A 116 2.68 4.57 10.96
N ASP A 117 3.70 5.07 11.64
CA ASP A 117 3.94 6.52 11.72
C ASP A 117 4.29 7.10 10.35
N ASP A 118 5.10 6.38 9.56
CA ASP A 118 5.46 6.80 8.22
C ASP A 118 4.21 6.89 7.32
N ILE A 119 3.35 5.89 7.41
CA ILE A 119 2.09 5.88 6.64
C ILE A 119 1.20 7.06 7.06
N ARG A 120 1.07 7.31 8.37
CA ARG A 120 0.27 8.43 8.85
C ARG A 120 0.81 9.77 8.40
N ALA A 121 2.13 9.93 8.36
CA ALA A 121 2.75 11.16 7.89
C ALA A 121 2.39 11.42 6.42
N VAL A 122 2.44 10.39 5.58
CA VAL A 122 2.04 10.50 4.18
C VAL A 122 0.54 10.84 4.07
N TRP A 123 -0.29 10.19 4.86
CA TRP A 123 -1.74 10.41 4.87
C TRP A 123 -2.08 11.85 5.24
N VAL A 124 -1.45 12.39 6.26
CA VAL A 124 -1.69 13.76 6.72
C VAL A 124 -1.33 14.76 5.62
N LYS A 125 -0.20 14.57 4.93
CA LYS A 125 0.21 15.42 3.80
C LYS A 125 -0.81 15.34 2.66
N PHE A 126 -1.32 14.15 2.38
CA PHE A 126 -2.30 13.94 1.33
C PHE A 126 -3.64 14.63 1.66
N ARG A 127 -4.09 14.54 2.90
CA ARG A 127 -5.37 15.12 3.35
C ARG A 127 -5.27 16.59 3.72
N GLY A 128 -4.10 16.99 4.14
CA GLY A 128 -3.85 18.35 4.59
C GLY A 128 -3.59 19.33 3.52
#